data_58782ed1cf49391aadeaac36e80efd47
#
_entry.id   58782ed1cf49391aadeaac36e80efd47
#
_cell.length_a   1.000
_cell.length_b   1.000
_cell.length_c   1.000
_cell.angle_alpha   90.00
_cell.angle_beta   90.00
_cell.angle_gamma   90.00
#
_symmetry.space_group_name_H-M   'P 1'
#
loop_
_entity.id
_entity.type
_entity.pdbx_description
1 polymer ?
#
loop_
_entity_poly.entity_id
_entity_poly.type
_entity_poly.pdbx_seq_one_letter_code
_entity_poly.pdbx_strand_id
1 'polypeptide(L)'
;MSTEWKISGDYFENCNCDYVCPCIITNMAAEPTHGSCKAGLVMSITDGSFGELSLGGVKFVVMVMTEGPMIDGNWTVGLIVDDTASDQQVEAIGAICSGDVGGPMENASALVGNFAGIERAKIDVDHAAMSFSVTAGELASVGAEMIPSMGDPEQPLYCLLYTSDAADE
;
A
#
# COMPACT_ATOMS: atom_id res chain seq x y z
N MET A 1 -4.14 -25.74 7.46
CA MET A 1 -3.90 -25.51 6.01
C MET A 1 -4.22 -24.04 5.78
N SER A 2 -3.28 -23.26 5.29
CA SER A 2 -3.53 -21.86 4.94
C SER A 2 -4.52 -21.81 3.77
N THR A 3 -5.48 -20.88 3.83
CA THR A 3 -6.39 -20.66 2.71
C THR A 3 -5.59 -20.09 1.54
N GLU A 4 -5.71 -20.70 0.36
CA GLU A 4 -5.10 -20.19 -0.86
C GLU A 4 -5.78 -18.88 -1.25
N TRP A 5 -5.00 -17.86 -1.60
CA TRP A 5 -5.50 -16.58 -2.02
C TRP A 5 -4.68 -15.97 -3.16
N LYS A 6 -5.34 -15.15 -3.94
CA LYS A 6 -4.74 -14.38 -5.03
C LYS A 6 -5.48 -13.06 -5.19
N ILE A 7 -4.75 -11.98 -5.39
CA ILE A 7 -5.29 -10.67 -5.76
C ILE A 7 -4.48 -10.08 -6.91
N SER A 8 -5.16 -9.36 -7.79
CA SER A 8 -4.59 -8.65 -8.93
C SER A 8 -5.35 -7.35 -9.11
N GLY A 9 -4.67 -6.28 -9.45
CA GLY A 9 -5.29 -4.96 -9.61
C GLY A 9 -4.27 -3.83 -9.58
N ASP A 10 -4.76 -2.61 -9.36
CA ASP A 10 -3.93 -1.44 -9.26
C ASP A 10 -3.42 -1.26 -7.83
N TYR A 11 -2.13 -0.95 -7.73
CA TYR A 11 -1.45 -0.66 -6.48
C TYR A 11 -0.81 0.72 -6.53
N PHE A 12 -1.07 1.51 -5.50
CA PHE A 12 -0.45 2.82 -5.31
C PHE A 12 0.07 2.93 -3.90
N GLU A 13 1.22 3.54 -3.75
CA GLU A 13 1.73 3.91 -2.43
C GLU A 13 2.33 5.30 -2.44
N ASN A 14 2.20 5.98 -1.32
CA ASN A 14 2.86 7.25 -1.07
C ASN A 14 3.12 7.42 0.43
N CYS A 15 4.08 8.27 0.75
CA CYS A 15 4.41 8.64 2.11
C CYS A 15 4.58 10.16 2.25
N ASN A 16 4.79 10.61 3.48
CA ASN A 16 4.97 12.04 3.79
C ASN A 16 6.42 12.54 3.59
N CYS A 17 7.34 11.74 3.07
CA CYS A 17 8.68 12.21 2.75
C CYS A 17 8.67 13.13 1.52
N ASP A 18 9.64 14.06 1.48
CA ASP A 18 9.80 14.96 0.35
C ASP A 18 10.34 14.22 -0.87
N TYR A 19 9.72 14.45 -2.04
CA TYR A 19 10.05 13.92 -3.37
C TYR A 19 9.99 12.40 -3.49
N VAL A 20 11.07 11.68 -3.16
CA VAL A 20 11.17 10.23 -3.33
C VAL A 20 11.36 9.57 -1.97
N CYS A 21 10.60 8.50 -1.73
CA CYS A 21 10.73 7.73 -0.50
C CYS A 21 12.15 7.15 -0.36
N PRO A 22 12.92 7.54 0.66
CA PRO A 22 14.30 7.06 0.82
C PRO A 22 14.37 5.60 1.28
N CYS A 23 13.28 5.06 1.80
CA CYS A 23 13.23 3.69 2.32
C CYS A 23 13.49 2.64 1.24
N ILE A 24 13.06 2.90 0.00
CA ILE A 24 13.19 1.97 -1.14
C ILE A 24 14.66 1.67 -1.44
N ILE A 25 15.53 2.67 -1.34
CA ILE A 25 16.97 2.54 -1.69
C ILE A 25 17.88 2.28 -0.49
N THR A 26 17.34 2.28 0.72
CA THR A 26 18.10 2.12 1.97
C THR A 26 17.66 0.90 2.79
N ASN A 27 16.83 0.02 2.23
CA ASN A 27 16.20 -1.09 2.96
C ASN A 27 15.52 -0.62 4.24
N MET A 28 14.76 0.47 4.16
CA MET A 28 14.00 1.09 5.25
C MET A 28 14.86 1.71 6.38
N ALA A 29 16.18 1.82 6.20
CA ALA A 29 17.08 2.34 7.23
C ALA A 29 17.25 3.87 7.21
N ALA A 30 16.69 4.56 6.24
CA ALA A 30 16.76 6.02 6.18
C ALA A 30 15.84 6.67 7.22
N GLU A 31 16.33 7.80 7.78
CA GLU A 31 15.47 8.69 8.54
C GLU A 31 14.41 9.31 7.65
N PRO A 32 13.13 9.31 8.06
CA PRO A 32 12.08 10.03 7.34
C PRO A 32 12.36 11.54 7.31
N THR A 33 12.03 12.21 6.21
CA THR A 33 12.27 13.65 6.03
C THR A 33 11.74 14.50 7.19
N HIS A 34 10.62 14.11 7.77
CA HIS A 34 9.95 14.85 8.85
C HIS A 34 10.02 14.12 10.21
N GLY A 35 11.00 13.23 10.41
CA GLY A 35 11.22 12.49 11.66
C GLY A 35 10.22 11.36 11.91
N SER A 36 9.16 11.27 11.13
CA SER A 36 8.18 10.17 11.17
C SER A 36 7.75 9.79 9.77
N CYS A 37 7.50 8.51 9.54
CA CYS A 37 6.90 8.02 8.31
C CYS A 37 5.38 7.88 8.51
N LYS A 38 4.63 8.44 7.56
CA LYS A 38 3.19 8.21 7.40
C LYS A 38 2.98 7.78 5.96
N ALA A 39 2.60 6.54 5.76
CA ALA A 39 2.42 5.97 4.43
C ALA A 39 1.02 5.40 4.26
N GLY A 40 0.50 5.50 3.04
CA GLY A 40 -0.72 4.86 2.61
C GLY A 40 -0.43 3.93 1.44
N LEU A 41 -0.78 2.65 1.60
CA LEU A 41 -0.68 1.61 0.57
C LEU A 41 -2.10 1.30 0.12
N VAL A 42 -2.40 1.60 -1.13
CA VAL A 42 -3.75 1.49 -1.71
C VAL A 42 -3.79 0.34 -2.68
N MET A 43 -4.80 -0.50 -2.56
CA MET A 43 -5.08 -1.57 -3.51
C MET A 43 -6.52 -1.45 -4.04
N SER A 44 -6.65 -1.49 -5.36
CA SER A 44 -7.93 -1.63 -6.05
C SER A 44 -7.95 -2.97 -6.78
N ILE A 45 -8.63 -3.96 -6.22
CA ILE A 45 -8.64 -5.34 -6.74
C ILE A 45 -9.56 -5.42 -7.95
N THR A 46 -9.01 -5.77 -9.11
CA THR A 46 -9.79 -6.06 -10.33
C THR A 46 -10.22 -7.51 -10.39
N ASP A 47 -9.34 -8.44 -9.97
CA ASP A 47 -9.61 -9.86 -9.90
C ASP A 47 -8.93 -10.46 -8.68
N GLY A 48 -9.57 -11.42 -8.02
CA GLY A 48 -8.98 -12.09 -6.89
C GLY A 48 -9.93 -13.02 -6.15
N SER A 49 -9.35 -13.87 -5.32
CA SER A 49 -10.09 -14.80 -4.48
C SER A 49 -9.37 -15.08 -3.16
N PHE A 50 -10.15 -15.47 -2.17
CA PHE A 50 -9.71 -16.04 -0.91
C PHE A 50 -10.47 -17.36 -0.70
N GLY A 51 -9.83 -18.49 -1.02
CA GLY A 51 -10.55 -19.72 -1.24
C GLY A 51 -11.59 -19.57 -2.36
N GLU A 52 -12.85 -19.83 -2.03
CA GLU A 52 -13.98 -19.68 -2.96
C GLU A 52 -14.60 -18.26 -2.95
N LEU A 53 -14.19 -17.39 -2.00
CA LEU A 53 -14.71 -16.05 -1.89
C LEU A 53 -14.06 -15.14 -2.94
N SER A 54 -14.87 -14.50 -3.79
CA SER A 54 -14.38 -13.49 -4.73
C SER A 54 -13.99 -12.20 -4.00
N LEU A 55 -12.84 -11.63 -4.36
CA LEU A 55 -12.36 -10.33 -3.89
C LEU A 55 -12.37 -9.25 -4.98
N GLY A 56 -12.82 -9.59 -6.20
CA GLY A 56 -12.90 -8.63 -7.30
C GLY A 56 -13.79 -7.43 -6.95
N GLY A 57 -13.29 -6.22 -7.23
CA GLY A 57 -13.95 -4.95 -6.93
C GLY A 57 -13.71 -4.39 -5.53
N VAL A 58 -13.09 -5.15 -4.63
CA VAL A 58 -12.75 -4.66 -3.29
C VAL A 58 -11.59 -3.67 -3.37
N LYS A 59 -11.72 -2.55 -2.67
CA LYS A 59 -10.64 -1.58 -2.46
C LYS A 59 -10.27 -1.54 -0.98
N PHE A 60 -9.01 -1.30 -0.70
CA PHE A 60 -8.56 -1.10 0.67
C PHE A 60 -7.32 -0.22 0.74
N VAL A 61 -7.10 0.37 1.90
CA VAL A 61 -5.94 1.20 2.22
C VAL A 61 -5.30 0.69 3.50
N VAL A 62 -4.02 0.38 3.45
CA VAL A 62 -3.22 0.12 4.65
C VAL A 62 -2.50 1.41 5.01
N MET A 63 -2.80 1.95 6.19
CA MET A 63 -2.12 3.12 6.74
C MET A 63 -1.02 2.66 7.68
N VAL A 64 0.18 3.17 7.46
CA VAL A 64 1.36 2.86 8.30
C VAL A 64 1.91 4.14 8.90
N MET A 65 2.19 4.11 10.19
CA MET A 65 2.88 5.19 10.90
C MET A 65 4.01 4.62 11.74
N THR A 66 5.18 5.29 11.68
CA THR A 66 6.32 4.97 12.55
C THR A 66 7.12 6.22 12.84
N GLU A 67 7.75 6.27 14.00
CA GLU A 67 8.74 7.27 14.36
C GLU A 67 10.13 6.78 13.95
N GLY A 68 10.92 7.66 13.33
CA GLY A 68 12.27 7.30 12.87
C GLY A 68 12.29 6.31 11.71
N PRO A 69 13.41 5.60 11.50
CA PRO A 69 13.57 4.63 10.43
C PRO A 69 12.55 3.49 10.49
N MET A 70 11.96 3.14 9.36
CA MET A 70 10.97 2.08 9.31
C MET A 70 11.49 0.71 9.75
N ILE A 71 12.80 0.44 9.53
CA ILE A 71 13.43 -0.84 9.90
C ILE A 71 13.44 -1.06 11.43
N ASP A 72 13.35 -0.01 12.23
CA ASP A 72 13.30 -0.12 13.68
C ASP A 72 11.99 -0.71 14.20
N GLY A 73 11.01 -0.87 13.31
CA GLY A 73 9.72 -1.49 13.61
C GLY A 73 8.81 -0.59 14.45
N ASN A 74 8.04 -1.22 15.32
CA ASN A 74 7.03 -0.57 16.16
C ASN A 74 6.00 0.23 15.36
N TRP A 75 5.66 -0.26 14.17
CA TRP A 75 4.69 0.39 13.31
C TRP A 75 3.30 0.38 13.94
N THR A 76 2.61 1.49 13.80
CA THR A 76 1.16 1.52 13.97
C THR A 76 0.52 1.34 12.59
N VAL A 77 -0.29 0.30 12.45
CA VAL A 77 -0.95 -0.05 11.21
C VAL A 77 -2.46 -0.02 11.38
N GLY A 78 -3.16 0.63 10.47
CA GLY A 78 -4.62 0.61 10.34
C GLY A 78 -5.04 0.14 8.96
N LEU A 79 -6.17 -0.53 8.86
CA LEU A 79 -6.75 -0.99 7.61
C LEU A 79 -8.10 -0.30 7.39
N ILE A 80 -8.28 0.28 6.20
CA ILE A 80 -9.55 0.84 5.76
C ILE A 80 -10.01 0.01 4.56
N VAL A 81 -11.20 -0.55 4.62
CA VAL A 81 -11.80 -1.32 3.52
C VAL A 81 -13.02 -0.58 2.99
N ASP A 82 -13.21 -0.63 1.66
CA ASP A 82 -14.35 -0.01 1.02
C ASP A 82 -15.67 -0.47 1.66
N ASP A 83 -16.59 0.45 1.90
CA ASP A 83 -17.85 0.20 2.60
C ASP A 83 -18.82 -0.70 1.83
N THR A 84 -18.58 -0.90 0.53
CA THR A 84 -19.32 -1.84 -0.31
C THR A 84 -18.89 -3.31 -0.12
N ALA A 85 -17.73 -3.55 0.52
CA ALA A 85 -17.26 -4.91 0.78
C ALA A 85 -18.16 -5.65 1.77
N SER A 86 -18.37 -6.95 1.57
CA SER A 86 -19.05 -7.81 2.54
C SER A 86 -18.20 -8.06 3.78
N ASP A 87 -18.81 -8.51 4.88
CA ASP A 87 -18.08 -8.85 6.11
C ASP A 87 -17.01 -9.93 5.85
N GLN A 88 -17.35 -10.94 5.04
CA GLN A 88 -16.40 -11.99 4.66
C GLN A 88 -15.20 -11.45 3.87
N GLN A 89 -15.44 -10.48 2.97
CA GLN A 89 -14.36 -9.84 2.23
C GLN A 89 -13.48 -8.99 3.16
N VAL A 90 -14.06 -8.29 4.12
CA VAL A 90 -13.27 -7.53 5.12
C VAL A 90 -12.41 -8.46 5.96
N GLU A 91 -12.94 -9.59 6.43
CA GLU A 91 -12.18 -10.60 7.17
C GLU A 91 -11.03 -11.18 6.32
N ALA A 92 -11.30 -11.50 5.05
CA ALA A 92 -10.29 -12.00 4.13
C ALA A 92 -9.16 -10.98 3.88
N ILE A 93 -9.50 -9.71 3.61
CA ILE A 93 -8.52 -8.64 3.46
C ILE A 93 -7.72 -8.44 4.75
N GLY A 94 -8.37 -8.50 5.92
CA GLY A 94 -7.71 -8.45 7.22
C GLY A 94 -6.67 -9.56 7.38
N ALA A 95 -7.02 -10.81 7.04
CA ALA A 95 -6.12 -11.95 7.10
C ALA A 95 -4.93 -11.83 6.12
N ILE A 96 -5.15 -11.30 4.92
CA ILE A 96 -4.08 -11.03 3.94
C ILE A 96 -3.15 -9.94 4.46
N CYS A 97 -3.70 -8.83 4.98
CA CYS A 97 -2.93 -7.68 5.44
C CYS A 97 -2.20 -7.93 6.77
N SER A 98 -2.67 -8.87 7.61
CA SER A 98 -1.94 -9.29 8.82
C SER A 98 -0.73 -10.18 8.53
N GLY A 99 -0.69 -10.82 7.35
CA GLY A 99 0.31 -11.82 7.01
C GLY A 99 0.01 -13.24 7.53
N ASP A 100 -1.11 -13.44 8.23
CA ASP A 100 -1.48 -14.75 8.82
C ASP A 100 -1.67 -15.86 7.79
N VAL A 101 -1.94 -15.48 6.55
CA VAL A 101 -2.16 -16.40 5.43
C VAL A 101 -1.00 -16.42 4.44
N GLY A 102 0.15 -15.88 4.84
CA GLY A 102 1.34 -15.75 4.00
C GLY A 102 1.28 -14.55 3.05
N GLY A 103 2.26 -14.48 2.15
CA GLY A 103 2.39 -13.39 1.19
C GLY A 103 3.32 -12.27 1.68
N PRO A 104 3.37 -11.12 0.97
CA PRO A 104 4.34 -10.06 1.26
C PRO A 104 4.23 -9.51 2.69
N MET A 105 3.03 -9.48 3.26
CA MET A 105 2.78 -8.93 4.60
C MET A 105 3.28 -9.83 5.73
N GLU A 106 3.51 -11.12 5.49
CA GLU A 106 4.13 -12.02 6.46
C GLU A 106 5.50 -11.50 6.94
N ASN A 107 6.30 -10.98 6.00
CA ASN A 107 7.61 -10.42 6.32
C ASN A 107 7.51 -9.06 7.05
N ALA A 108 6.48 -8.27 6.76
CA ALA A 108 6.25 -6.96 7.37
C ALA A 108 5.62 -7.07 8.76
N SER A 109 4.91 -8.16 9.05
CA SER A 109 4.17 -8.34 10.30
C SER A 109 5.06 -8.23 11.55
N ALA A 110 6.32 -8.67 11.47
CA ALA A 110 7.29 -8.56 12.57
C ALA A 110 7.65 -7.12 12.93
N LEU A 111 7.40 -6.16 12.05
CA LEU A 111 7.65 -4.73 12.27
C LEU A 111 6.44 -4.01 12.89
N VAL A 112 5.28 -4.64 12.91
CA VAL A 112 4.04 -4.06 13.45
C VAL A 112 4.06 -4.16 14.98
N GLY A 113 4.08 -3.00 15.63
CA GLY A 113 3.98 -2.91 17.09
C GLY A 113 2.56 -2.67 17.60
N ASN A 114 1.72 -2.05 16.79
CA ASN A 114 0.35 -1.72 17.14
C ASN A 114 -0.58 -1.83 15.92
N PHE A 115 -1.65 -2.58 16.06
CA PHE A 115 -2.72 -2.62 15.07
C PHE A 115 -3.89 -1.76 15.55
N ALA A 116 -4.18 -0.68 14.82
CA ALA A 116 -5.20 0.31 15.17
C ALA A 116 -6.63 -0.16 14.88
N GLY A 117 -6.78 -1.23 14.09
CA GLY A 117 -8.08 -1.81 13.75
C GLY A 117 -8.39 -1.75 12.25
N ILE A 118 -9.61 -2.20 11.94
CA ILE A 118 -10.19 -2.18 10.59
C ILE A 118 -11.39 -1.25 10.63
N GLU A 119 -11.39 -0.27 9.74
CA GLU A 119 -12.50 0.65 9.54
C GLU A 119 -13.11 0.47 8.14
N ARG A 120 -14.35 0.89 7.98
CA ARG A 120 -15.02 0.93 6.69
C ARG A 120 -15.25 2.36 6.27
N ALA A 121 -14.93 2.68 5.02
CA ALA A 121 -15.23 3.97 4.44
C ALA A 121 -15.40 3.83 2.93
N LYS A 122 -16.13 4.74 2.32
CA LYS A 122 -16.16 4.85 0.86
C LYS A 122 -14.75 5.19 0.37
N ILE A 123 -14.21 4.38 -0.52
CA ILE A 123 -12.90 4.60 -1.13
C ILE A 123 -13.09 5.06 -2.57
N ASP A 124 -12.77 6.33 -2.80
CA ASP A 124 -12.74 6.93 -4.14
C ASP A 124 -11.29 7.01 -4.63
N VAL A 125 -11.05 6.48 -5.82
CA VAL A 125 -9.74 6.49 -6.49
C VAL A 125 -9.84 7.32 -7.75
N ASP A 126 -8.98 8.32 -7.89
CA ASP A 126 -8.81 9.10 -9.11
C ASP A 126 -7.37 8.92 -9.62
N HIS A 127 -7.24 8.50 -10.86
CA HIS A 127 -5.96 8.23 -11.49
C HIS A 127 -5.90 8.91 -12.86
N ALA A 128 -5.02 9.89 -12.97
CA ALA A 128 -4.68 10.58 -14.20
C ALA A 128 -3.24 10.25 -14.64
N ALA A 129 -2.87 10.65 -15.83
CA ALA A 129 -1.53 10.37 -16.38
C ALA A 129 -0.38 10.90 -15.51
N MET A 130 -0.60 12.02 -14.81
CA MET A 130 0.44 12.72 -14.04
C MET A 130 0.13 12.79 -12.53
N SER A 131 -0.95 12.20 -12.08
CA SER A 131 -1.32 12.22 -10.66
C SER A 131 -2.21 11.06 -10.29
N PHE A 132 -2.18 10.67 -9.03
CA PHE A 132 -3.25 9.86 -8.44
C PHE A 132 -3.68 10.46 -7.10
N SER A 133 -4.94 10.24 -6.76
CA SER A 133 -5.45 10.55 -5.44
C SER A 133 -6.46 9.50 -5.00
N VAL A 134 -6.42 9.21 -3.71
CA VAL A 134 -7.35 8.28 -3.06
C VAL A 134 -7.88 8.93 -1.81
N THR A 135 -9.18 8.91 -1.64
CA THR A 135 -9.83 9.33 -0.39
C THR A 135 -10.60 8.14 0.20
N ALA A 136 -10.44 7.92 1.49
CA ALA A 136 -11.16 6.91 2.26
C ALA A 136 -12.04 7.64 3.31
N GLY A 137 -13.18 8.15 2.87
CA GLY A 137 -14.05 9.01 3.68
C GLY A 137 -13.27 10.20 4.26
N GLU A 138 -13.45 10.42 5.57
CA GLU A 138 -12.68 11.41 6.35
C GLU A 138 -11.45 10.81 7.05
N LEU A 139 -11.21 9.50 6.89
CA LEU A 139 -10.18 8.76 7.62
C LEU A 139 -8.80 8.93 7.01
N ALA A 140 -8.70 8.93 5.67
CA ALA A 140 -7.42 9.03 4.99
C ALA A 140 -7.53 9.71 3.63
N SER A 141 -6.44 10.39 3.25
CA SER A 141 -6.21 10.90 1.91
C SER A 141 -4.78 10.59 1.52
N VAL A 142 -4.60 9.94 0.38
CA VAL A 142 -3.29 9.54 -0.16
C VAL A 142 -3.23 10.04 -1.60
N GLY A 143 -2.16 10.70 -1.98
CA GLY A 143 -2.03 11.20 -3.35
C GLY A 143 -0.61 11.57 -3.69
N ALA A 144 -0.31 11.61 -4.99
CA ALA A 144 0.96 12.06 -5.51
C ALA A 144 0.81 12.73 -6.87
N GLU A 145 1.71 13.67 -7.12
CA GLU A 145 1.97 14.24 -8.43
C GLU A 145 3.26 13.64 -8.98
N MET A 146 3.24 13.19 -10.21
CA MET A 146 4.39 12.58 -10.85
C MET A 146 5.37 13.66 -11.32
N ILE A 147 6.65 13.38 -11.20
CA ILE A 147 7.70 14.26 -11.72
C ILE A 147 7.64 14.22 -13.25
N PRO A 148 7.54 15.37 -13.93
CA PRO A 148 7.51 15.40 -15.40
C PRO A 148 8.83 14.91 -16.02
N SER A 149 8.74 14.18 -17.12
CA SER A 149 9.90 13.82 -17.93
C SER A 149 10.51 15.08 -18.56
N MET A 150 11.84 15.12 -18.64
CA MET A 150 12.54 16.22 -19.33
C MET A 150 12.29 16.25 -20.85
N GLY A 151 11.95 15.11 -21.45
CA GLY A 151 11.71 14.99 -22.88
C GLY A 151 10.26 15.27 -23.27
N ASP A 152 9.33 15.01 -22.38
CA ASP A 152 7.91 15.24 -22.58
C ASP A 152 7.23 15.53 -21.23
N PRO A 153 6.88 16.80 -20.96
CA PRO A 153 6.29 17.19 -19.69
C PRO A 153 4.90 16.60 -19.40
N GLU A 154 4.22 16.05 -20.40
CA GLU A 154 2.93 15.36 -20.23
C GLU A 154 3.09 13.88 -19.85
N GLN A 155 4.34 13.39 -19.80
CA GLN A 155 4.67 12.03 -19.40
C GLN A 155 5.43 12.02 -18.08
N PRO A 156 5.19 11.04 -17.22
CA PRO A 156 5.93 10.91 -15.98
C PRO A 156 7.39 10.50 -16.23
N LEU A 157 8.26 10.92 -15.33
CA LEU A 157 9.60 10.39 -15.22
C LEU A 157 9.52 8.99 -14.61
N TYR A 158 9.84 7.97 -15.41
CA TYR A 158 9.93 6.59 -14.91
C TYR A 158 11.30 6.35 -14.27
N CYS A 159 11.30 5.84 -13.06
CA CYS A 159 12.47 5.32 -12.38
C CYS A 159 12.38 3.80 -12.36
N LEU A 160 13.29 3.13 -13.03
CA LEU A 160 13.40 1.67 -13.00
C LEU A 160 14.38 1.27 -11.91
N LEU A 161 13.92 0.52 -10.92
CA LEU A 161 14.79 -0.12 -9.94
C LEU A 161 15.31 -1.43 -10.56
N TYR A 162 16.60 -1.45 -10.85
CA TYR A 162 17.29 -2.61 -11.42
C TYR A 162 17.46 -3.71 -10.38
N THR A 163 16.41 -4.40 -10.08
CA THR A 163 16.48 -5.59 -9.24
C THR A 163 16.28 -6.87 -10.02
N SER A 164 15.79 -6.77 -11.26
CA SER A 164 15.41 -7.91 -12.07
C SER A 164 16.21 -8.08 -13.36
N ASP A 165 16.77 -7.03 -13.93
CA ASP A 165 17.39 -7.09 -15.26
C ASP A 165 18.72 -7.86 -15.28
N ALA A 166 19.38 -7.99 -14.16
CA ALA A 166 20.63 -8.75 -14.07
C ALA A 166 20.42 -10.27 -14.06
N ALA A 167 19.18 -10.73 -14.00
CA ALA A 167 18.87 -12.14 -13.95
C ALA A 167 18.42 -12.71 -15.31
N ASP A 168 18.14 -11.86 -16.29
CA ASP A 168 17.63 -12.24 -17.60
C ASP A 168 18.70 -12.21 -18.71
N GLU A 169 19.94 -11.89 -18.37
CA GLU A 169 21.13 -12.02 -19.20
C GLU A 169 22.02 -13.21 -18.71
#